data_57c341cb27007f291121c67d0d7fd5b9
#
_entry.id   57c341cb27007f291121c67d0d7fd5b9
#
_cell.length_a   1.000
_cell.length_b   1.000
_cell.length_c   1.000
_cell.angle_alpha   90.00
_cell.angle_beta   90.00
_cell.angle_gamma   90.00
#
_symmetry.space_group_name_H-M   'P 1'
#
loop_
_entity.id
_entity.type
_entity.pdbx_description
1 polymer ?
#
loop_
_entity_poly.entity_id
_entity_poly.type
_entity_poly.pdbx_seq_one_letter_code
_entity_poly.pdbx_strand_id
1 'polypeptide(L)'
;FVKIPTPTRGYLNLSDTMIFFSAYAFGPWVGGIVGGLGPALSDLISGYPQWAIFTFVIDGLQAVIAGLIIREFKPFNIIAGSLVAGVWKVFGYFIAGGILSGFGPALGEILGNSFQMVVGLIVGLALFSAVRKAYPPLVRWATSVLRRGVIH
;
A
#
# COMPACT_ATOMS: atom_id res chain seq x y z
N PHE A 1 -4.23 16.88 -3.47
CA PHE A 1 -4.98 15.61 -3.46
C PHE A 1 -5.46 15.31 -4.88
N VAL A 2 -4.80 14.41 -5.60
CA VAL A 2 -5.27 13.92 -6.90
C VAL A 2 -6.23 12.78 -6.62
N LYS A 3 -7.51 12.93 -7.02
CA LYS A 3 -8.57 11.93 -6.86
C LYS A 3 -9.25 11.70 -8.19
N ILE A 4 -9.32 10.45 -8.62
CA ILE A 4 -10.03 10.03 -9.83
C ILE A 4 -11.19 9.17 -9.40
N PRO A 5 -12.46 9.61 -9.59
CA PRO A 5 -13.65 8.85 -9.21
C PRO A 5 -13.69 7.48 -9.89
N THR A 6 -14.22 6.48 -9.17
CA THR A 6 -14.44 5.12 -9.69
C THR A 6 -15.94 4.79 -9.83
N PRO A 7 -16.30 3.80 -10.67
CA PRO A 7 -17.70 3.37 -10.84
C PRO A 7 -18.36 2.83 -9.56
N THR A 8 -17.58 2.41 -8.59
CA THR A 8 -18.03 1.86 -7.31
C THR A 8 -18.25 2.92 -6.22
N ARG A 9 -18.37 4.20 -6.62
CA ARG A 9 -18.46 5.34 -5.70
C ARG A 9 -17.28 5.45 -4.75
N GLY A 10 -16.07 5.13 -5.24
CA GLY A 10 -14.78 5.34 -4.62
C GLY A 10 -13.96 6.34 -5.43
N TYR A 11 -12.63 6.33 -5.21
CA TYR A 11 -11.68 7.13 -5.98
C TYR A 11 -10.30 6.51 -5.96
N LEU A 12 -9.52 6.75 -7.01
CA LEU A 12 -8.09 6.42 -7.07
C LEU A 12 -7.27 7.60 -6.58
N ASN A 13 -6.18 7.30 -5.88
CA ASN A 13 -5.25 8.29 -5.33
C ASN A 13 -3.80 7.78 -5.34
N LEU A 14 -2.88 8.56 -4.79
CA LEU A 14 -1.46 8.20 -4.70
C LEU A 14 -1.08 7.55 -3.37
N SER A 15 -2.04 6.98 -2.63
CA SER A 15 -1.76 6.36 -1.32
C SER A 15 -0.74 5.24 -1.39
N ASP A 16 -0.74 4.44 -2.47
CA ASP A 16 0.24 3.36 -2.67
C ASP A 16 1.69 3.82 -2.62
N THR A 17 1.98 5.05 -3.04
CA THR A 17 3.31 5.65 -2.89
C THR A 17 3.76 5.64 -1.44
N MET A 18 2.88 6.06 -0.53
CA MET A 18 3.18 6.12 0.90
C MET A 18 3.10 4.74 1.56
N ILE A 19 2.22 3.86 1.08
CA ILE A 19 2.12 2.47 1.53
C ILE A 19 3.44 1.74 1.27
N PHE A 20 3.92 1.77 0.03
CA PHE A 20 5.19 1.14 -0.32
C PHE A 20 6.38 1.84 0.35
N PHE A 21 6.42 3.18 0.34
CA PHE A 21 7.46 3.93 1.04
C PHE A 21 7.55 3.54 2.51
N SER A 22 6.42 3.53 3.23
CA SER A 22 6.42 3.20 4.66
C SER A 22 6.78 1.74 4.93
N ALA A 23 6.35 0.81 4.07
CA ALA A 23 6.75 -0.59 4.15
C ALA A 23 8.28 -0.76 3.99
N TYR A 24 8.89 -0.03 3.04
CA TYR A 24 10.33 -0.07 2.80
C TYR A 24 11.14 0.63 3.88
N ALA A 25 10.65 1.78 4.36
CA ALA A 25 11.37 2.61 5.33
C ALA A 25 11.26 2.09 6.76
N PHE A 26 10.09 1.58 7.14
CA PHE A 26 9.75 1.31 8.53
C PHE A 26 9.38 -0.16 8.80
N GLY A 27 9.35 -0.98 7.75
CA GLY A 27 9.04 -2.40 7.85
C GLY A 27 7.54 -2.70 7.96
N PRO A 28 7.18 -4.01 8.16
CA PRO A 28 5.81 -4.47 7.99
C PRO A 28 4.81 -3.86 8.98
N TRP A 29 5.16 -3.78 10.25
CA TRP A 29 4.20 -3.40 11.29
C TRP A 29 3.89 -1.90 11.27
N VAL A 30 4.94 -1.06 11.27
CA VAL A 30 4.75 0.40 11.17
C VAL A 30 4.18 0.77 9.80
N GLY A 31 4.68 0.14 8.73
CA GLY A 31 4.13 0.30 7.39
C GLY A 31 2.66 -0.06 7.32
N GLY A 32 2.24 -1.17 7.97
CA GLY A 32 0.85 -1.61 8.05
C GLY A 32 -0.06 -0.61 8.75
N ILE A 33 0.38 -0.06 9.89
CA ILE A 33 -0.39 0.97 10.62
C ILE A 33 -0.51 2.24 9.76
N VAL A 34 0.59 2.74 9.22
CA VAL A 34 0.60 3.96 8.38
C VAL A 34 -0.19 3.73 7.10
N GLY A 35 0.04 2.58 6.42
CA GLY A 35 -0.64 2.22 5.17
C GLY A 35 -2.13 1.98 5.33
N GLY A 36 -2.58 1.49 6.49
CA GLY A 36 -4.00 1.32 6.77
C GLY A 36 -4.68 2.61 7.24
N LEU A 37 -4.12 3.28 8.25
CA LEU A 37 -4.74 4.47 8.83
C LEU A 37 -4.77 5.67 7.88
N GLY A 38 -3.69 5.93 7.15
CA GLY A 38 -3.60 7.09 6.28
C GLY A 38 -4.70 7.13 5.21
N PRO A 39 -4.80 6.10 4.35
CA PRO A 39 -5.86 6.02 3.34
C PRO A 39 -7.26 5.93 3.93
N ALA A 40 -7.47 5.18 5.03
CA ALA A 40 -8.78 5.09 5.68
C ALA A 40 -9.27 6.45 6.21
N LEU A 41 -8.39 7.24 6.83
CA LEU A 41 -8.69 8.61 7.22
C LEU A 41 -8.98 9.50 6.01
N SER A 42 -8.25 9.30 4.90
CA SER A 42 -8.51 10.01 3.65
C SER A 42 -9.92 9.70 3.12
N ASP A 43 -10.38 8.46 3.22
CA ASP A 43 -11.74 8.07 2.84
C ASP A 43 -12.80 8.78 3.68
N LEU A 44 -12.62 8.81 5.01
CA LEU A 44 -13.52 9.51 5.92
C LEU A 44 -13.63 11.00 5.59
N ILE A 45 -12.48 11.67 5.45
CA ILE A 45 -12.40 13.10 5.17
C ILE A 45 -12.95 13.42 3.76
N SER A 46 -12.86 12.45 2.84
CA SER A 46 -13.28 12.62 1.44
C SER A 46 -14.74 12.34 1.21
N GLY A 47 -15.49 11.91 2.24
CA GLY A 47 -16.92 11.58 2.13
C GLY A 47 -17.19 10.15 1.60
N TYR A 48 -16.24 9.23 1.77
CA TYR A 48 -16.37 7.82 1.42
C TYR A 48 -16.25 6.88 2.63
N PRO A 49 -17.01 7.12 3.73
CA PRO A 49 -16.86 6.37 4.97
C PRO A 49 -17.12 4.86 4.81
N GLN A 50 -17.91 4.47 3.82
CA GLN A 50 -18.19 3.06 3.50
C GLN A 50 -16.95 2.30 3.06
N TRP A 51 -15.93 2.99 2.53
CA TRP A 51 -14.67 2.40 2.11
C TRP A 51 -13.64 2.31 3.24
N ALA A 52 -13.72 3.19 4.24
CA ALA A 52 -12.67 3.37 5.24
C ALA A 52 -12.23 2.09 5.96
N ILE A 53 -13.17 1.21 6.32
CA ILE A 53 -12.87 -0.07 6.99
C ILE A 53 -12.17 -1.03 6.03
N PHE A 54 -12.66 -1.14 4.80
CA PHE A 54 -12.06 -1.99 3.77
C PHE A 54 -10.64 -1.50 3.43
N THR A 55 -10.50 -0.20 3.20
CA THR A 55 -9.21 0.45 2.94
C THR A 55 -8.22 0.23 4.07
N PHE A 56 -8.64 0.39 5.33
CA PHE A 56 -7.78 0.12 6.48
C PHE A 56 -7.20 -1.29 6.45
N VAL A 57 -8.05 -2.29 6.21
CA VAL A 57 -7.63 -3.69 6.18
C VAL A 57 -6.80 -4.01 4.93
N ILE A 58 -7.27 -3.60 3.76
CA ILE A 58 -6.65 -3.96 2.47
C ILE A 58 -5.27 -3.30 2.35
N ASP A 59 -5.20 -1.98 2.53
CA ASP A 59 -3.96 -1.21 2.36
C ASP A 59 -2.99 -1.45 3.54
N GLY A 60 -3.52 -1.66 4.74
CA GLY A 60 -2.72 -2.07 5.90
C GLY A 60 -2.03 -3.41 5.66
N LEU A 61 -2.76 -4.42 5.22
CA LEU A 61 -2.20 -5.73 4.90
C LEU A 61 -1.30 -5.69 3.66
N GLN A 62 -1.59 -4.84 2.66
CA GLN A 62 -0.68 -4.61 1.54
C GLN A 62 0.71 -4.20 2.02
N ALA A 63 0.79 -3.22 2.93
CA ALA A 63 2.06 -2.77 3.51
C ALA A 63 2.75 -3.86 4.34
N VAL A 64 1.97 -4.63 5.15
CA VAL A 64 2.50 -5.76 5.93
C VAL A 64 3.10 -6.82 5.01
N ILE A 65 2.37 -7.24 3.98
CA ILE A 65 2.83 -8.25 3.01
C ILE A 65 4.10 -7.79 2.31
N ALA A 66 4.10 -6.55 1.79
CA ALA A 66 5.28 -5.97 1.16
C ALA A 66 6.48 -5.97 2.11
N GLY A 67 6.31 -5.47 3.33
CA GLY A 67 7.38 -5.38 4.33
C GLY A 67 7.89 -6.73 4.83
N LEU A 68 7.04 -7.76 4.91
CA LEU A 68 7.44 -9.12 5.31
C LEU A 68 8.28 -9.83 4.24
N ILE A 69 7.98 -9.61 2.96
CA ILE A 69 8.70 -10.24 1.85
C ILE A 69 9.99 -9.48 1.56
N ILE A 70 9.97 -8.14 1.65
CA ILE A 70 11.12 -7.28 1.35
C ILE A 70 12.02 -7.15 2.59
N ARG A 71 12.60 -8.25 3.03
CA ARG A 71 13.56 -8.26 4.15
C ARG A 71 14.93 -7.72 3.76
N GLU A 72 15.27 -7.80 2.49
CA GLU A 72 16.49 -7.28 1.90
C GLU A 72 16.16 -6.49 0.64
N PHE A 73 16.82 -5.35 0.45
CA PHE A 73 16.64 -4.49 -0.72
C PHE A 73 17.32 -5.07 -1.97
N LYS A 74 17.03 -6.34 -2.26
CA LYS A 74 17.41 -6.99 -3.53
C LYS A 74 16.28 -6.76 -4.54
N PRO A 75 16.60 -6.50 -5.81
CA PRO A 75 15.60 -6.26 -6.86
C PRO A 75 14.52 -7.34 -6.90
N PHE A 76 14.90 -8.60 -6.77
CA PHE A 76 13.96 -9.73 -6.75
C PHE A 76 12.96 -9.62 -5.58
N ASN A 77 13.43 -9.35 -4.36
CA ASN A 77 12.56 -9.25 -3.18
C ASN A 77 11.60 -8.06 -3.29
N ILE A 78 12.09 -6.94 -3.82
CA ILE A 78 11.27 -5.73 -4.04
C ILE A 78 10.16 -6.04 -5.04
N ILE A 79 10.50 -6.64 -6.19
CA ILE A 79 9.51 -6.97 -7.22
C ILE A 79 8.53 -8.02 -6.69
N ALA A 80 9.01 -9.13 -6.13
CA ALA A 80 8.16 -10.20 -5.61
C ALA A 80 7.22 -9.71 -4.50
N GLY A 81 7.76 -8.99 -3.50
CA GLY A 81 6.97 -8.46 -2.39
C GLY A 81 5.91 -7.46 -2.84
N SER A 82 6.27 -6.58 -3.77
CA SER A 82 5.33 -5.59 -4.31
C SER A 82 4.25 -6.23 -5.19
N LEU A 83 4.60 -7.25 -5.98
CA LEU A 83 3.61 -7.98 -6.80
C LEU A 83 2.62 -8.74 -5.92
N VAL A 84 3.10 -9.48 -4.91
CA VAL A 84 2.20 -10.21 -3.99
C VAL A 84 1.30 -9.25 -3.24
N ALA A 85 1.85 -8.16 -2.71
CA ALA A 85 1.08 -7.12 -2.04
C ALA A 85 0.07 -6.43 -2.99
N GLY A 86 0.45 -6.21 -4.25
CA GLY A 86 -0.43 -5.64 -5.26
C GLY A 86 -1.58 -6.57 -5.65
N VAL A 87 -1.32 -7.88 -5.82
CA VAL A 87 -2.37 -8.88 -6.06
C VAL A 87 -3.36 -8.90 -4.89
N TRP A 88 -2.87 -8.89 -3.65
CA TRP A 88 -3.72 -8.76 -2.47
C TRP A 88 -4.62 -7.54 -2.54
N LYS A 89 -4.05 -6.36 -2.84
CA LYS A 89 -4.81 -5.11 -2.95
C LYS A 89 -5.91 -5.20 -4.01
N VAL A 90 -5.54 -5.57 -5.24
CA VAL A 90 -6.49 -5.63 -6.36
C VAL A 90 -7.64 -6.58 -6.05
N PHE A 91 -7.33 -7.76 -5.51
CA PHE A 91 -8.33 -8.73 -5.08
C PHE A 91 -9.21 -8.20 -3.95
N GLY A 92 -8.61 -7.60 -2.93
CA GLY A 92 -9.33 -7.03 -1.78
C GLY A 92 -10.32 -5.95 -2.20
N TYR A 93 -9.90 -5.00 -3.03
CA TYR A 93 -10.79 -3.94 -3.54
C TYR A 93 -11.86 -4.46 -4.50
N PHE A 94 -11.56 -5.50 -5.30
CA PHE A 94 -12.58 -6.15 -6.12
C PHE A 94 -13.69 -6.77 -5.25
N ILE A 95 -13.34 -7.47 -4.18
CA ILE A 95 -14.31 -8.04 -3.24
C ILE A 95 -15.08 -6.94 -2.50
N ALA A 96 -14.38 -5.94 -1.97
CA ALA A 96 -15.02 -4.81 -1.28
C ALA A 96 -15.98 -4.04 -2.20
N GLY A 97 -15.58 -3.76 -3.43
CA GLY A 97 -16.42 -3.15 -4.45
C GLY A 97 -17.63 -4.00 -4.80
N GLY A 98 -17.44 -5.33 -4.89
CA GLY A 98 -18.51 -6.30 -5.10
C GLY A 98 -19.56 -6.27 -4.00
N ILE A 99 -19.12 -6.16 -2.73
CA ILE A 99 -20.02 -6.05 -1.56
C ILE A 99 -20.75 -4.71 -1.54
N LEU A 100 -20.05 -3.60 -1.83
CA LEU A 100 -20.61 -2.25 -1.71
C LEU A 100 -21.48 -1.83 -2.89
N SER A 101 -21.17 -2.28 -4.11
CA SER A 101 -21.77 -1.76 -5.35
C SER A 101 -22.16 -2.84 -6.36
N GLY A 102 -21.88 -4.10 -6.05
CA GLY A 102 -22.06 -5.23 -6.95
C GLY A 102 -20.84 -5.54 -7.81
N PHE A 103 -20.71 -6.80 -8.24
CA PHE A 103 -19.52 -7.29 -8.94
C PHE A 103 -19.35 -6.73 -10.36
N GLY A 104 -20.41 -6.29 -11.01
CA GLY A 104 -20.30 -5.63 -12.32
C GLY A 104 -19.46 -4.36 -12.26
N PRO A 105 -19.87 -3.35 -11.47
CA PRO A 105 -19.05 -2.14 -11.25
C PRO A 105 -17.65 -2.43 -10.65
N ALA A 106 -17.54 -3.46 -9.79
CA ALA A 106 -16.26 -3.85 -9.15
C ALA A 106 -15.19 -4.29 -10.15
N LEU A 107 -15.54 -4.75 -11.35
CA LEU A 107 -14.56 -5.04 -12.40
C LEU A 107 -13.72 -3.81 -12.78
N GLY A 108 -14.28 -2.61 -12.68
CA GLY A 108 -13.55 -1.37 -12.89
C GLY A 108 -12.45 -1.12 -11.86
N GLU A 109 -12.59 -1.66 -10.65
CA GLU A 109 -11.58 -1.55 -9.60
C GLU A 109 -10.29 -2.31 -9.93
N ILE A 110 -10.39 -3.40 -10.69
CA ILE A 110 -9.23 -4.22 -11.06
C ILE A 110 -8.21 -3.38 -11.82
N LEU A 111 -8.65 -2.70 -12.88
CA LEU A 111 -7.76 -1.86 -13.70
C LEU A 111 -7.25 -0.65 -12.91
N GLY A 112 -8.16 0.03 -12.21
CA GLY A 112 -7.83 1.22 -11.43
C GLY A 112 -6.81 0.93 -10.34
N ASN A 113 -7.05 -0.09 -9.51
CA ASN A 113 -6.14 -0.47 -8.44
C ASN A 113 -4.82 -1.06 -8.95
N SER A 114 -4.84 -1.78 -10.09
CA SER A 114 -3.61 -2.25 -10.73
C SER A 114 -2.73 -1.09 -11.19
N PHE A 115 -3.31 -0.08 -11.84
CA PHE A 115 -2.60 1.13 -12.24
C PHE A 115 -2.06 1.89 -11.04
N GLN A 116 -2.90 2.11 -10.01
CA GLN A 116 -2.52 2.79 -8.78
C GLN A 116 -1.35 2.08 -8.10
N MET A 117 -1.39 0.75 -8.00
CA MET A 117 -0.33 -0.08 -7.43
C MET A 117 1.00 0.07 -8.19
N VAL A 118 0.98 0.01 -9.52
CA VAL A 118 2.20 0.15 -10.34
C VAL A 118 2.80 1.54 -10.18
N VAL A 119 2.00 2.59 -10.27
CA VAL A 119 2.46 3.97 -10.07
C VAL A 119 3.00 4.14 -8.65
N GLY A 120 2.27 3.66 -7.64
CA GLY A 120 2.66 3.73 -6.24
C GLY A 120 3.97 3.00 -5.95
N LEU A 121 4.17 1.82 -6.56
CA LEU A 121 5.42 1.07 -6.46
C LEU A 121 6.60 1.88 -7.02
N ILE A 122 6.47 2.40 -8.25
CA ILE A 122 7.55 3.14 -8.91
C ILE A 122 7.89 4.41 -8.10
N VAL A 123 6.89 5.21 -7.77
CA VAL A 123 7.08 6.48 -7.06
C VAL A 123 7.52 6.23 -5.61
N GLY A 124 6.94 5.24 -4.93
CA GLY A 124 7.32 4.87 -3.55
C GLY A 124 8.76 4.38 -3.46
N LEU A 125 9.22 3.57 -4.43
CA LEU A 125 10.61 3.11 -4.49
C LEU A 125 11.57 4.26 -4.82
N ALA A 126 11.20 5.16 -5.73
CA ALA A 126 12.00 6.34 -6.05
C ALA A 126 12.14 7.27 -4.84
N LEU A 127 11.03 7.53 -4.15
CA LEU A 127 10.99 8.35 -2.93
C LEU A 127 11.85 7.71 -1.83
N PHE A 128 11.68 6.41 -1.58
CA PHE A 128 12.49 5.69 -0.60
C PHE A 128 13.98 5.77 -0.95
N SER A 129 14.34 5.57 -2.21
CA SER A 129 15.73 5.63 -2.67
C SER A 129 16.34 7.02 -2.49
N ALA A 130 15.57 8.08 -2.78
CA ALA A 130 15.98 9.47 -2.59
C ALA A 130 16.18 9.79 -1.10
N VAL A 131 15.19 9.45 -0.25
CA VAL A 131 15.28 9.68 1.20
C VAL A 131 16.43 8.89 1.82
N ARG A 132 16.61 7.64 1.43
CA ARG A 132 17.73 6.80 1.87
C ARG A 132 19.09 7.42 1.53
N LYS A 133 19.21 8.03 0.35
CA LYS A 133 20.45 8.69 -0.09
C LYS A 133 20.68 9.99 0.67
N ALA A 134 19.62 10.76 0.91
CA ALA A 134 19.69 12.03 1.64
C ALA A 134 19.86 11.86 3.16
N TYR A 135 19.30 10.77 3.72
CA TYR A 135 19.32 10.49 5.17
C TYR A 135 19.71 9.04 5.46
N PRO A 136 20.99 8.68 5.39
CA PRO A 136 21.49 7.32 5.61
C PRO A 136 21.09 6.68 6.96
N PRO A 137 20.87 7.42 8.08
CA PRO A 137 20.40 6.83 9.33
C PRO A 137 19.08 6.08 9.22
N LEU A 138 18.19 6.46 8.30
CA LEU A 138 16.92 5.76 8.04
C LEU A 138 17.15 4.29 7.67
N VAL A 139 18.19 4.01 6.88
CA VAL A 139 18.53 2.64 6.47
C VAL A 139 18.98 1.79 7.64
N ARG A 140 19.80 2.37 8.53
CA ARG A 140 20.28 1.67 9.73
C ARG A 140 19.12 1.32 10.66
N TRP A 141 18.18 2.23 10.80
CA TRP A 141 16.97 2.01 11.60
C TRP A 141 16.07 0.94 10.95
N ALA A 142 15.78 1.04 9.67
CA ALA A 142 14.97 0.08 8.92
C ALA A 142 15.56 -1.34 8.99
N THR A 143 16.87 -1.49 8.77
CA THR A 143 17.55 -2.80 8.87
C THR A 143 17.57 -3.35 10.29
N SER A 144 17.66 -2.51 11.32
CA SER A 144 17.60 -2.94 12.72
C SER A 144 16.22 -3.43 13.13
N VAL A 145 15.17 -2.76 12.67
CA VAL A 145 13.77 -3.14 12.92
C VAL A 145 13.42 -4.45 12.20
N LEU A 146 13.86 -4.60 10.95
CA LEU A 146 13.66 -5.82 10.17
C LEU A 146 14.39 -7.03 10.79
N ARG A 147 15.60 -6.82 11.36
CA ARG A 147 16.32 -7.88 12.05
C ARG A 147 15.70 -8.26 13.40
N ARG A 148 15.15 -7.30 14.16
CA ARG A 148 14.52 -7.57 15.46
C ARG A 148 13.17 -8.29 15.33
N GLY A 149 12.45 -8.15 14.21
CA GLY A 149 11.20 -8.87 13.95
C GLY A 149 11.37 -10.36 13.60
N VAL A 150 12.61 -10.87 13.59
CA VAL A 150 12.93 -12.26 13.22
C VAL A 150 13.36 -13.10 14.45
N ILE A 151 13.50 -12.46 15.60
CA ILE A 151 13.91 -13.16 16.84
C ILE A 151 12.70 -13.19 17.78
N HIS A 152 11.81 -14.15 17.58
CA HIS A 152 10.98 -14.81 18.61
C HIS A 152 10.40 -16.07 17.97
#